data_beebe852d808e326d6278d560a4ececc
#
_entry.id   beebe852d808e326d6278d560a4ececc
#
_cell.length_a   1.000
_cell.length_b   1.000
_cell.length_c   1.000
_cell.angle_alpha   90.00
_cell.angle_beta   90.00
_cell.angle_gamma   90.00
#
_symmetry.space_group_name_H-M   'P 1'
#
loop_
_entity.id
_entity.type
_entity.pdbx_description
1 polymer ?
#
loop_
_entity_poly.entity_id
_entity_poly.type
_entity_poly.pdbx_seq_one_letter_code
_entity_poly.pdbx_strand_id
1 'polypeptide(L)'
;GSCAGMFRQHYHELFADEPETLKRVESLAERTFELTEFLLNVCRVQWQDLGEPTRIALHTSCSARREMNTHLHARELLGQLSKVERVDHDHESECCGFGGTFSVRMPEVSGAMVKDKTGSLIASGADEMVTADGGCLMNINGSLDKQQQAFRGRHLASFLWERVSGEGKT
;
A
#
# COMPACT_ATOMS: atom_id res chain seq x y z
N GLY A 1 -1.35 6.67 2.04
CA GLY A 1 -2.67 6.27 2.56
C GLY A 1 -2.90 6.71 4.00
N SER A 2 -2.04 6.32 4.96
CA SER A 2 -2.23 6.62 6.38
C SER A 2 -2.28 8.13 6.70
N CYS A 3 -1.45 8.95 6.06
CA CYS A 3 -1.51 10.42 6.24
C CYS A 3 -2.81 11.03 5.69
N ALA A 4 -3.29 10.55 4.54
CA ALA A 4 -4.57 10.99 4.00
C ALA A 4 -5.74 10.61 4.92
N GLY A 5 -5.71 9.40 5.47
CA GLY A 5 -6.66 8.94 6.48
C GLY A 5 -6.67 9.83 7.72
N MET A 6 -5.48 10.24 8.21
CA MET A 6 -5.39 11.16 9.35
C MET A 6 -6.14 12.47 9.08
N PHE A 7 -5.93 13.10 7.91
CA PHE A 7 -6.63 14.35 7.56
C PHE A 7 -8.13 14.17 7.38
N ARG A 8 -8.58 13.06 6.78
CA ARG A 8 -9.99 12.84 6.46
C ARG A 8 -10.81 12.29 7.62
N GLN A 9 -10.21 11.50 8.52
CA GLN A 9 -10.96 10.79 9.56
C GLN A 9 -10.73 11.38 10.96
N HIS A 10 -9.49 11.77 11.30
CA HIS A 10 -9.14 12.09 12.69
C HIS A 10 -9.03 13.58 12.98
N TYR A 11 -8.74 14.44 12.00
CA TYR A 11 -8.66 15.87 12.25
C TYR A 11 -9.98 16.49 12.66
N HIS A 12 -11.09 15.93 12.23
CA HIS A 12 -12.43 16.34 12.65
C HIS A 12 -12.60 16.26 14.18
N GLU A 13 -12.18 15.13 14.76
CA GLU A 13 -12.26 14.92 16.21
C GLU A 13 -11.24 15.81 16.95
N LEU A 14 -10.02 15.92 16.39
CA LEU A 14 -8.94 16.70 17.00
C LEU A 14 -9.28 18.19 17.14
N PHE A 15 -10.04 18.75 16.22
CA PHE A 15 -10.41 20.18 16.19
C PHE A 15 -11.91 20.43 16.44
N ALA A 16 -12.60 19.47 17.04
CA ALA A 16 -14.05 19.57 17.29
C ALA A 16 -14.46 20.80 18.13
N ASP A 17 -13.60 21.22 19.06
CA ASP A 17 -13.84 22.36 19.96
C ASP A 17 -13.38 23.71 19.36
N GLU A 18 -12.88 23.72 18.12
CA GLU A 18 -12.34 24.89 17.43
C GLU A 18 -13.12 25.18 16.13
N PRO A 19 -14.29 25.84 16.16
CA PRO A 19 -15.17 25.98 14.99
C PRO A 19 -14.53 26.58 13.73
N GLU A 20 -13.65 27.55 13.86
CA GLU A 20 -12.97 28.19 12.72
C GLU A 20 -11.88 27.27 12.13
N THR A 21 -11.17 26.53 12.97
CA THR A 21 -10.19 25.53 12.54
C THR A 21 -10.91 24.34 11.90
N LEU A 22 -12.03 23.90 12.46
CA LEU A 22 -12.83 22.79 11.96
C LEU A 22 -13.31 23.04 10.54
N LYS A 23 -13.81 24.23 10.19
CA LYS A 23 -14.17 24.58 8.79
C LYS A 23 -12.99 24.42 7.82
N ARG A 24 -11.78 24.76 8.25
CA ARG A 24 -10.56 24.58 7.44
C ARG A 24 -10.19 23.11 7.29
N VAL A 25 -10.39 22.32 8.35
CA VAL A 25 -10.18 20.88 8.35
C VAL A 25 -11.14 20.20 7.38
N GLU A 26 -12.42 20.55 7.40
CA GLU A 26 -13.43 20.04 6.46
C GLU A 26 -13.03 20.32 5.02
N SER A 27 -12.69 21.57 4.70
CA SER A 27 -12.21 21.94 3.36
C SER A 27 -10.92 21.23 2.96
N LEU A 28 -10.03 20.93 3.91
CA LEU A 28 -8.83 20.14 3.64
C LEU A 28 -9.18 18.66 3.37
N ALA A 29 -10.06 18.08 4.18
CA ALA A 29 -10.50 16.70 4.05
C ALA A 29 -11.14 16.42 2.68
N GLU A 30 -12.02 17.32 2.22
CA GLU A 30 -12.68 17.22 0.90
C GLU A 30 -11.69 17.20 -0.28
N ARG A 31 -10.53 17.83 -0.13
CA ARG A 31 -9.49 17.92 -1.17
C ARG A 31 -8.34 16.94 -0.97
N THR A 32 -8.40 16.12 0.07
CA THR A 32 -7.38 15.13 0.39
C THR A 32 -7.77 13.79 -0.21
N PHE A 33 -6.97 13.29 -1.13
CA PHE A 33 -7.13 11.99 -1.76
C PHE A 33 -5.90 11.11 -1.50
N GLU A 34 -6.14 9.84 -1.40
CA GLU A 34 -5.06 8.85 -1.55
C GLU A 34 -4.79 8.65 -3.04
N LEU A 35 -3.55 8.31 -3.40
CA LEU A 35 -3.13 8.22 -4.81
C LEU A 35 -4.04 7.32 -5.66
N THR A 36 -4.35 6.13 -5.15
CA THR A 36 -5.16 5.16 -5.88
C THR A 36 -6.60 5.62 -6.05
N GLU A 37 -7.16 6.23 -5.02
CA GLU A 37 -8.46 6.89 -5.05
C GLU A 37 -8.48 8.04 -6.07
N PHE A 38 -7.45 8.89 -6.06
CA PHE A 38 -7.33 10.02 -6.98
C PHE A 38 -7.27 9.56 -8.44
N LEU A 39 -6.46 8.55 -8.72
CA LEU A 39 -6.34 8.01 -10.07
C LEU A 39 -7.67 7.45 -10.60
N LEU A 40 -8.43 6.74 -9.76
CA LEU A 40 -9.69 6.16 -10.15
C LEU A 40 -10.82 7.19 -10.24
N ASN A 41 -11.03 7.97 -9.16
CA ASN A 41 -12.24 8.76 -8.97
C ASN A 41 -12.14 10.17 -9.58
N VAL A 42 -10.92 10.74 -9.58
CA VAL A 42 -10.69 12.10 -10.12
C VAL A 42 -10.14 12.03 -11.54
N CYS A 43 -9.04 11.32 -11.76
CA CYS A 43 -8.43 11.18 -13.09
C CYS A 43 -9.19 10.21 -13.99
N ARG A 44 -9.91 9.23 -13.42
CA ARG A 44 -10.67 8.19 -14.14
C ARG A 44 -9.80 7.48 -15.18
N VAL A 45 -8.59 7.11 -14.73
CA VAL A 45 -7.59 6.50 -15.62
C VAL A 45 -8.09 5.20 -16.25
N GLN A 46 -7.76 5.04 -17.53
CA GLN A 46 -7.92 3.80 -18.27
C GLN A 46 -6.55 3.49 -18.90
N TRP A 47 -6.00 2.32 -18.61
CA TRP A 47 -4.63 2.01 -19.00
C TRP A 47 -4.54 0.84 -19.97
N GLN A 48 -3.58 0.96 -20.87
CA GLN A 48 -3.09 -0.17 -21.64
C GLN A 48 -1.91 -0.77 -20.90
N ASP A 49 -1.92 -2.07 -20.68
CA ASP A 49 -0.83 -2.79 -20.04
C ASP A 49 0.28 -3.10 -21.06
N LEU A 50 1.40 -2.41 -20.95
CA LEU A 50 2.58 -2.54 -21.83
C LEU A 50 3.64 -3.46 -21.25
N GLY A 51 3.49 -3.95 -20.01
CA GLY A 51 4.48 -4.80 -19.35
C GLY A 51 4.43 -6.27 -19.81
N GLU A 52 5.35 -7.08 -19.28
CA GLU A 52 5.36 -8.52 -19.48
C GLU A 52 4.42 -9.23 -18.47
N PRO A 53 3.93 -10.44 -18.78
CA PRO A 53 3.14 -11.22 -17.83
C PRO A 53 3.85 -11.37 -16.49
N THR A 54 3.15 -11.11 -15.38
CA THR A 54 3.70 -11.21 -14.03
C THR A 54 2.63 -11.59 -13.02
N ARG A 55 3.02 -12.31 -11.98
CA ARG A 55 2.18 -12.66 -10.83
C ARG A 55 2.58 -11.82 -9.64
N ILE A 56 1.66 -11.12 -9.04
CA ILE A 56 1.93 -10.25 -7.89
C ILE A 56 1.12 -10.64 -6.67
N ALA A 57 1.73 -10.48 -5.49
CA ALA A 57 1.02 -10.47 -4.21
C ALA A 57 0.80 -9.01 -3.77
N LEU A 58 -0.45 -8.64 -3.49
CA LEU A 58 -0.78 -7.29 -3.03
C LEU A 58 -0.70 -7.23 -1.50
N HIS A 59 0.21 -6.43 -0.95
CA HIS A 59 0.18 -6.09 0.47
C HIS A 59 -0.53 -4.75 0.69
N THR A 60 -1.52 -4.73 1.58
CA THR A 60 -2.29 -3.54 1.93
C THR A 60 -1.97 -3.07 3.34
N SER A 61 -1.52 -1.81 3.48
CA SER A 61 -1.26 -1.19 4.78
C SER A 61 -2.50 -1.20 5.66
N CYS A 62 -2.35 -1.61 6.92
CA CYS A 62 -3.48 -1.78 7.85
C CYS A 62 -4.26 -0.48 8.11
N SER A 63 -3.57 0.66 8.26
CA SER A 63 -4.18 1.98 8.46
C SER A 63 -4.87 2.46 7.18
N ALA A 64 -4.15 2.52 6.06
CA ALA A 64 -4.71 2.97 4.79
C ALA A 64 -5.91 2.11 4.32
N ARG A 65 -5.86 0.81 4.59
CA ARG A 65 -6.97 -0.10 4.33
C ARG A 65 -8.23 0.27 5.12
N ARG A 66 -8.09 0.53 6.43
CA ARG A 66 -9.22 0.81 7.32
C ARG A 66 -9.82 2.20 7.09
N GLU A 67 -8.97 3.19 6.86
CA GLU A 67 -9.35 4.60 6.82
C GLU A 67 -9.72 5.08 5.41
N MET A 68 -9.06 4.54 4.37
CA MET A 68 -9.16 5.03 3.00
C MET A 68 -9.57 3.96 1.98
N ASN A 69 -9.86 2.72 2.41
CA ASN A 69 -10.22 1.62 1.51
C ASN A 69 -9.22 1.39 0.36
N THR A 70 -7.94 1.71 0.57
CA THR A 70 -6.91 1.68 -0.47
C THR A 70 -6.74 0.31 -1.12
N HIS A 71 -7.10 -0.77 -0.42
CA HIS A 71 -7.08 -2.13 -0.94
C HIS A 71 -8.08 -2.34 -2.09
N LEU A 72 -9.24 -1.68 -2.04
CA LEU A 72 -10.25 -1.76 -3.11
C LEU A 72 -9.77 -1.01 -4.34
N HIS A 73 -9.30 0.22 -4.16
CA HIS A 73 -8.79 1.05 -5.23
C HIS A 73 -7.55 0.42 -5.90
N ALA A 74 -6.62 -0.12 -5.11
CA ALA A 74 -5.44 -0.82 -5.65
C ALA A 74 -5.83 -2.04 -6.49
N ARG A 75 -6.79 -2.84 -6.02
CA ARG A 75 -7.30 -4.01 -6.76
C ARG A 75 -7.96 -3.60 -8.07
N GLU A 76 -8.73 -2.53 -8.08
CA GLU A 76 -9.39 -2.02 -9.28
C GLU A 76 -8.37 -1.53 -10.31
N LEU A 77 -7.36 -0.75 -9.89
CA LEU A 77 -6.27 -0.31 -10.78
C LEU A 77 -5.47 -1.48 -11.35
N LEU A 78 -5.11 -2.45 -10.51
CA LEU A 78 -4.40 -3.65 -10.94
C LEU A 78 -5.26 -4.51 -11.88
N GLY A 79 -6.57 -4.53 -11.69
CA GLY A 79 -7.53 -5.23 -12.56
C GLY A 79 -7.62 -4.66 -13.97
N GLN A 80 -7.17 -3.43 -14.23
CA GLN A 80 -7.06 -2.86 -15.57
C GLN A 80 -5.87 -3.41 -16.37
N LEU A 81 -4.89 -4.04 -15.68
CA LEU A 81 -3.65 -4.53 -16.28
C LEU A 81 -3.84 -5.97 -16.75
N SER A 82 -3.94 -6.17 -18.05
CA SER A 82 -4.33 -7.45 -18.68
C SER A 82 -3.29 -8.58 -18.53
N LYS A 83 -2.04 -8.24 -18.21
CA LYS A 83 -0.93 -9.18 -18.05
C LYS A 83 -0.46 -9.31 -16.60
N VAL A 84 -1.25 -8.81 -15.65
CA VAL A 84 -0.97 -8.92 -14.22
C VAL A 84 -1.95 -9.91 -13.59
N GLU A 85 -1.44 -11.00 -13.07
CA GLU A 85 -2.19 -11.94 -12.24
C GLU A 85 -1.96 -11.59 -10.76
N ARG A 86 -3.03 -11.20 -10.06
CA ARG A 86 -2.96 -11.04 -8.62
C ARG A 86 -3.18 -12.39 -7.94
N VAL A 87 -2.20 -12.85 -7.19
CA VAL A 87 -2.32 -14.06 -6.37
C VAL A 87 -2.67 -13.70 -4.94
N ASP A 88 -3.56 -14.48 -4.35
CA ASP A 88 -3.93 -14.34 -2.95
C ASP A 88 -2.83 -14.91 -2.06
N HIS A 89 -2.66 -14.36 -0.89
CA HIS A 89 -1.75 -14.87 0.13
C HIS A 89 -2.39 -14.77 1.51
N ASP A 90 -2.01 -15.65 2.39
CA ASP A 90 -2.44 -15.60 3.78
C ASP A 90 -1.96 -14.28 4.42
N HIS A 91 -2.66 -13.83 5.45
CA HIS A 91 -2.30 -12.61 6.18
C HIS A 91 -2.34 -11.29 5.35
N GLU A 92 -2.99 -11.24 4.18
CA GLU A 92 -3.04 -10.00 3.35
C GLU A 92 -3.47 -8.78 4.16
N SER A 93 -4.48 -8.92 5.00
CA SER A 93 -5.04 -7.83 5.81
C SER A 93 -4.29 -7.54 7.10
N GLU A 94 -3.32 -8.36 7.48
CA GLU A 94 -2.57 -8.22 8.71
C GLU A 94 -1.45 -7.19 8.61
N CYS A 95 -1.07 -6.63 9.76
CA CYS A 95 0.01 -5.65 9.83
C CYS A 95 1.36 -6.29 9.45
N CYS A 96 2.19 -5.53 8.76
CA CYS A 96 3.57 -5.93 8.45
C CYS A 96 4.53 -5.81 9.65
N GLY A 97 4.07 -5.31 10.79
CA GLY A 97 4.90 -5.10 11.99
C GLY A 97 5.66 -3.78 12.03
N PHE A 98 5.65 -2.93 11.00
CA PHE A 98 6.39 -1.67 11.00
C PHE A 98 5.90 -0.72 12.11
N GLY A 99 4.65 -0.24 12.03
CA GLY A 99 4.01 0.61 13.04
C GLY A 99 4.79 1.86 13.49
N GLY A 100 5.73 2.37 12.67
CA GLY A 100 6.59 3.50 13.02
C GLY A 100 7.42 3.22 14.27
N THR A 101 7.14 3.94 15.37
CA THR A 101 7.83 3.73 16.65
C THR A 101 7.63 2.34 17.27
N PHE A 102 6.58 1.61 16.87
CA PHE A 102 6.32 0.26 17.36
C PHE A 102 7.49 -0.70 17.04
N SER A 103 8.00 -0.67 15.81
CA SER A 103 9.12 -1.52 15.40
C SER A 103 10.40 -1.26 16.17
N VAL A 104 10.59 -0.04 16.72
CA VAL A 104 11.71 0.33 17.55
C VAL A 104 11.49 -0.05 19.03
N ARG A 105 10.28 0.14 19.53
CA ARG A 105 9.94 -0.12 20.93
C ARG A 105 9.66 -1.59 21.23
N MET A 106 9.18 -2.34 20.25
CA MET A 106 8.79 -3.75 20.37
C MET A 106 9.44 -4.59 19.24
N PRO A 107 10.78 -4.58 19.11
CA PRO A 107 11.48 -5.15 17.96
C PRO A 107 11.26 -6.65 17.79
N GLU A 108 11.12 -7.40 18.87
CA GLU A 108 10.87 -8.84 18.83
C GLU A 108 9.50 -9.17 18.25
N VAL A 109 8.46 -8.44 18.69
CA VAL A 109 7.09 -8.61 18.19
C VAL A 109 7.00 -8.17 16.73
N SER A 110 7.57 -7.00 16.40
CA SER A 110 7.65 -6.50 15.03
C SER A 110 8.37 -7.48 14.11
N GLY A 111 9.48 -8.05 14.59
CA GLY A 111 10.26 -9.05 13.87
C GLY A 111 9.49 -10.34 13.60
N ALA A 112 8.71 -10.82 14.58
CA ALA A 112 7.83 -11.98 14.39
C ALA A 112 6.76 -11.70 13.33
N MET A 113 6.06 -10.56 13.44
CA MET A 113 5.00 -10.17 12.50
C MET A 113 5.52 -10.05 11.06
N VAL A 114 6.68 -9.42 10.85
CA VAL A 114 7.22 -9.26 9.49
C VAL A 114 7.74 -10.60 8.94
N LYS A 115 8.21 -11.49 9.79
CA LYS A 115 8.63 -12.84 9.39
C LYS A 115 7.44 -13.67 8.90
N ASP A 116 6.32 -13.65 9.61
CA ASP A 116 5.10 -14.34 9.21
C ASP A 116 4.57 -13.77 7.88
N LYS A 117 4.56 -12.43 7.76
CA LYS A 117 4.20 -11.74 6.53
C LYS A 117 5.08 -12.14 5.34
N THR A 118 6.41 -12.14 5.49
CA THR A 118 7.32 -12.53 4.40
C THR A 118 7.19 -14.00 4.05
N GLY A 119 6.96 -14.87 5.04
CA GLY A 119 6.68 -16.30 4.80
C GLY A 119 5.46 -16.52 3.94
N SER A 120 4.34 -15.85 4.27
CA SER A 120 3.10 -15.90 3.49
C SER A 120 3.27 -15.35 2.05
N LEU A 121 3.98 -14.24 1.90
CA LEU A 121 4.25 -13.64 0.59
C LEU A 121 5.08 -14.58 -0.30
N ILE A 122 6.13 -15.18 0.23
CA ILE A 122 6.96 -16.17 -0.50
C ILE A 122 6.14 -17.41 -0.87
N ALA A 123 5.34 -17.90 0.07
CA ALA A 123 4.51 -19.10 -0.15
C ALA A 123 3.40 -18.89 -1.19
N SER A 124 3.01 -17.65 -1.49
CA SER A 124 1.99 -17.33 -2.49
C SER A 124 2.37 -17.74 -3.92
N GLY A 125 3.66 -17.90 -4.19
CA GLY A 125 4.18 -18.15 -5.54
C GLY A 125 4.08 -16.96 -6.48
N ALA A 126 3.92 -15.73 -5.94
CA ALA A 126 4.05 -14.50 -6.71
C ALA A 126 5.51 -14.25 -7.13
N ASP A 127 5.70 -13.54 -8.23
CA ASP A 127 7.03 -13.10 -8.69
C ASP A 127 7.55 -11.95 -7.81
N GLU A 128 6.63 -11.09 -7.35
CA GLU A 128 6.95 -9.94 -6.51
C GLU A 128 5.74 -9.50 -5.65
N MET A 129 6.02 -8.72 -4.60
CA MET A 129 4.99 -8.03 -3.83
C MET A 129 4.82 -6.59 -4.30
N VAL A 130 3.58 -6.11 -4.32
CA VAL A 130 3.26 -4.70 -4.60
C VAL A 130 2.53 -4.08 -3.40
N THR A 131 2.93 -2.88 -3.00
CA THR A 131 2.28 -2.15 -1.90
C THR A 131 2.30 -0.64 -2.13
N ALA A 132 1.26 0.07 -1.67
CA ALA A 132 1.18 1.53 -1.72
C ALA A 132 1.77 2.23 -0.47
N ASP A 133 2.36 1.49 0.45
CA ASP A 133 2.88 2.04 1.72
C ASP A 133 4.39 1.84 1.83
N GLY A 134 5.13 2.97 1.83
CA GLY A 134 6.59 2.97 1.89
C GLY A 134 7.16 2.39 3.19
N GLY A 135 6.46 2.57 4.33
CA GLY A 135 6.89 2.00 5.61
C GLY A 135 6.76 0.47 5.61
N CYS A 136 5.64 -0.05 5.11
CA CYS A 136 5.47 -1.48 4.92
C CYS A 136 6.50 -2.05 3.94
N LEU A 137 6.72 -1.36 2.81
CA LEU A 137 7.69 -1.77 1.79
C LEU A 137 9.09 -1.91 2.38
N MET A 138 9.54 -0.90 3.11
CA MET A 138 10.85 -0.88 3.75
C MET A 138 11.00 -2.01 4.77
N ASN A 139 10.01 -2.21 5.63
CA ASN A 139 10.05 -3.24 6.67
C ASN A 139 10.06 -4.66 6.08
N ILE A 140 9.21 -4.91 5.07
CA ILE A 140 9.12 -6.21 4.39
C ILE A 140 10.40 -6.50 3.62
N ASN A 141 10.89 -5.56 2.79
CA ASN A 141 12.12 -5.74 2.04
C ASN A 141 13.34 -5.92 2.94
N GLY A 142 13.45 -5.15 4.03
CA GLY A 142 14.51 -5.32 5.01
C GLY A 142 14.51 -6.70 5.67
N SER A 143 13.32 -7.26 5.93
CA SER A 143 13.20 -8.62 6.44
C SER A 143 13.60 -9.67 5.39
N LEU A 144 13.20 -9.48 4.12
CA LEU A 144 13.58 -10.35 3.00
C LEU A 144 15.10 -10.33 2.76
N ASP A 145 15.72 -9.16 2.82
CA ASP A 145 17.18 -9.00 2.73
C ASP A 145 17.91 -9.78 3.82
N LYS A 146 17.45 -9.63 5.07
CA LYS A 146 18.00 -10.36 6.20
C LYS A 146 17.87 -11.88 6.04
N GLN A 147 16.81 -12.34 5.39
CA GLN A 147 16.56 -13.74 5.09
C GLN A 147 17.25 -14.20 3.78
N GLN A 148 17.99 -13.34 3.10
CA GLN A 148 18.66 -13.61 1.82
C GLN A 148 17.71 -14.11 0.73
N GLN A 149 16.46 -13.66 0.75
CA GLN A 149 15.47 -14.02 -0.27
C GLN A 149 15.66 -13.22 -1.55
N ALA A 150 15.40 -13.84 -2.70
CA ALA A 150 15.38 -13.14 -4.00
C ALA A 150 14.06 -12.38 -4.23
N PHE A 151 12.97 -12.83 -3.59
CA PHE A 151 11.66 -12.18 -3.64
C PHE A 151 11.74 -10.74 -3.12
N ARG A 152 11.08 -9.80 -3.79
CA ARG A 152 11.11 -8.37 -3.43
C ARG A 152 9.73 -7.73 -3.53
N GLY A 153 9.58 -6.65 -2.79
CA GLY A 153 8.44 -5.75 -2.91
C GLY A 153 8.79 -4.49 -3.68
N ARG A 154 7.80 -3.95 -4.41
CA ARG A 154 7.85 -2.65 -5.09
C ARG A 154 6.72 -1.75 -4.65
N HIS A 155 6.91 -0.42 -4.78
CA HIS A 155 5.84 0.52 -4.53
C HIS A 155 4.81 0.48 -5.68
N LEU A 156 3.52 0.49 -5.34
CA LEU A 156 2.43 0.40 -6.31
C LEU A 156 2.52 1.46 -7.40
N ALA A 157 2.85 2.70 -7.06
CA ALA A 157 2.97 3.78 -8.05
C ALA A 157 4.08 3.50 -9.09
N SER A 158 5.24 2.98 -8.64
CA SER A 158 6.34 2.62 -9.53
C SER A 158 5.97 1.41 -10.41
N PHE A 159 5.29 0.43 -9.83
CA PHE A 159 4.78 -0.71 -10.57
C PHE A 159 3.80 -0.28 -11.68
N LEU A 160 2.80 0.53 -11.33
CA LEU A 160 1.80 1.04 -12.28
C LEU A 160 2.47 1.88 -13.38
N TRP A 161 3.38 2.77 -13.02
CA TRP A 161 4.10 3.61 -13.99
C TRP A 161 4.84 2.78 -15.04
N GLU A 162 5.62 1.80 -14.61
CA GLU A 162 6.35 0.90 -15.53
C GLU A 162 5.39 0.17 -16.47
N ARG A 163 4.23 -0.27 -15.95
CA ARG A 163 3.23 -1.00 -16.75
C ARG A 163 2.58 -0.14 -17.82
N VAL A 164 2.43 1.16 -17.59
CA VAL A 164 1.71 2.06 -18.51
C VAL A 164 2.63 2.92 -19.37
N SER A 165 3.88 3.15 -18.94
CA SER A 165 4.86 3.91 -19.74
C SER A 165 5.63 3.05 -20.75
N GLY A 166 5.66 1.74 -20.54
CA GLY A 166 6.52 0.84 -21.32
C GLY A 166 8.00 0.98 -21.03
N GLU A 167 8.38 1.78 -20.03
CA GLU A 167 9.76 1.89 -19.56
C GLU A 167 10.10 0.64 -18.74
N GLY A 168 11.02 -0.19 -19.24
CA GLY A 168 11.45 -1.40 -18.56
C GLY A 168 12.11 -1.12 -17.21
N LYS A 169 12.28 -2.15 -16.38
CA LYS A 169 12.98 -2.07 -15.08
C LYS A 169 14.38 -1.47 -15.29
N THR A 170 14.59 -0.25 -14.81
CA THR A 170 15.92 0.35 -14.64
C THR A 170 16.58 -0.17 -13.37
#